data_47d8b24d80cae55845763bc45fb369af
#
_entry.id   47d8b24d80cae55845763bc45fb369af
#
_cell.length_a   1.000
_cell.length_b   1.000
_cell.length_c   1.000
_cell.angle_alpha   90.00
_cell.angle_beta   90.00
_cell.angle_gamma   90.00
#
_symmetry.space_group_name_H-M   'P 1'
#
loop_
_entity.id
_entity.type
_entity.pdbx_description
1 polymer ?
#
loop_
_entity_poly.entity_id
_entity_poly.type
_entity_poly.pdbx_seq_one_letter_code
_entity_poly.pdbx_strand_id
1 'polypeptide(L)'
;MNKSIKNMAGSLNKVLLIGRLGADPEIKQMVNGKNVARLSIATSNTWKDKNTGEKKEKTEWHRVVIFNEGLVNVVQQYVKKGTQVYIEGQLTTRKWKDEKSGTDRYSTEVVLQGFNSSFKILSSKNSQIENLQDNNAEKSSLPNDEKISSNDLDDEIPF
;
A
#
# COMPACT_ATOMS: atom_id res chain seq x y z
N MET A 1 43.85 12.86 25.19
CA MET A 1 43.21 12.26 24.00
C MET A 1 41.70 12.27 24.18
N ASN A 2 41.05 13.30 23.67
CA ASN A 2 39.58 13.36 23.68
C ASN A 2 39.03 12.45 22.59
N LYS A 3 38.51 11.27 22.98
CA LYS A 3 37.64 10.48 22.11
C LYS A 3 36.37 11.27 21.94
N SER A 4 36.23 11.92 20.78
CA SER A 4 34.95 12.46 20.31
C SER A 4 33.93 11.33 20.38
N ILE A 5 33.02 11.41 21.32
CA ILE A 5 31.83 10.55 21.37
C ILE A 5 31.06 10.92 20.09
N LYS A 6 31.09 10.04 19.10
CA LYS A 6 30.21 10.14 17.92
C LYS A 6 28.79 10.20 18.47
N ASN A 7 28.19 11.37 18.39
CA ASN A 7 26.78 11.54 18.72
C ASN A 7 25.99 10.55 17.86
N MET A 8 25.52 9.48 18.47
CA MET A 8 24.54 8.62 17.86
C MET A 8 23.28 9.45 17.69
N ALA A 9 22.92 9.70 16.44
CA ALA A 9 21.74 10.48 16.12
C ALA A 9 20.52 9.76 16.70
N GLY A 10 19.98 10.28 17.80
CA GLY A 10 18.75 9.78 18.42
C GLY A 10 17.49 10.22 17.68
N SER A 11 17.48 10.10 16.35
CA SER A 11 16.35 10.49 15.50
C SER A 11 15.88 9.34 14.62
N LEU A 12 14.58 9.30 14.36
CA LEU A 12 13.95 8.36 13.45
C LEU A 12 13.23 9.12 12.33
N ASN A 13 13.51 8.75 11.08
CA ASN A 13 12.76 9.19 9.91
C ASN A 13 12.18 7.97 9.20
N LYS A 14 10.92 7.67 9.47
CA LYS A 14 10.20 6.54 8.88
C LYS A 14 8.75 6.92 8.60
N VAL A 15 8.30 6.65 7.40
CA VAL A 15 6.93 6.84 6.94
C VAL A 15 6.34 5.48 6.56
N LEU A 16 5.13 5.21 7.04
CA LEU A 16 4.34 4.02 6.73
C LEU A 16 3.06 4.48 6.05
N LEU A 17 2.77 3.93 4.89
CA LEU A 17 1.55 4.23 4.14
C LEU A 17 0.86 2.94 3.70
N ILE A 18 -0.45 2.90 3.85
CA ILE A 18 -1.33 1.99 3.13
C ILE A 18 -2.28 2.85 2.30
N GLY A 19 -2.22 2.70 0.99
CA GLY A 19 -3.05 3.52 0.09
C GLY A 19 -3.20 2.88 -1.28
N ARG A 20 -3.88 3.58 -2.18
CA ARG A 20 -4.11 3.14 -3.55
C ARG A 20 -3.41 4.05 -4.55
N LEU A 21 -2.88 3.46 -5.62
CA LEU A 21 -2.32 4.25 -6.70
C LEU A 21 -3.42 5.03 -7.43
N GLY A 22 -3.19 6.33 -7.57
CA GLY A 22 -4.08 7.24 -8.32
C GLY A 22 -3.84 7.22 -9.83
N ALA A 23 -2.65 6.81 -10.24
CA ALA A 23 -2.23 6.67 -11.64
C ALA A 23 -1.29 5.48 -11.79
N ASP A 24 -1.03 5.07 -13.03
CA ASP A 24 0.00 4.06 -13.31
C ASP A 24 1.38 4.58 -12.89
N PRO A 25 2.29 3.67 -12.44
CA PRO A 25 3.65 4.04 -12.07
C PRO A 25 4.40 4.71 -13.23
N GLU A 26 5.11 5.79 -12.94
CA GLU A 26 6.01 6.44 -13.88
C GLU A 26 7.43 5.89 -13.68
N ILE A 27 7.95 5.17 -14.66
CA ILE A 27 9.32 4.66 -14.65
C ILE A 27 10.20 5.60 -15.44
N LYS A 28 11.27 6.10 -14.81
CA LYS A 28 12.27 6.97 -15.45
C LYS A 28 13.66 6.38 -15.30
N GLN A 29 14.44 6.48 -16.37
CA GLN A 29 15.86 6.16 -16.32
C GLN A 29 16.64 7.38 -15.86
N MET A 30 17.52 7.19 -14.89
CA MET A 30 18.47 8.21 -14.44
C MET A 30 19.70 8.27 -15.33
N VAL A 31 20.49 9.34 -15.21
CA VAL A 31 21.74 9.54 -15.97
C VAL A 31 22.74 8.39 -15.77
N ASN A 32 22.72 7.74 -14.62
CA ASN A 32 23.55 6.56 -14.31
C ASN A 32 23.02 5.23 -14.87
N GLY A 33 21.97 5.27 -15.71
CA GLY A 33 21.36 4.11 -16.32
C GLY A 33 20.38 3.32 -15.43
N LYS A 34 20.25 3.67 -14.14
CA LYS A 34 19.33 3.00 -13.22
C LYS A 34 17.91 3.52 -13.36
N ASN A 35 16.94 2.64 -13.22
CA ASN A 35 15.53 2.99 -13.24
C ASN A 35 15.03 3.44 -11.88
N VAL A 36 14.14 4.42 -11.89
CA VAL A 36 13.42 4.94 -10.72
C VAL A 36 11.93 4.87 -10.99
N ALA A 37 11.17 4.40 -10.02
CA ALA A 37 9.72 4.44 -10.09
C ALA A 37 9.16 5.61 -9.26
N ARG A 38 8.21 6.34 -9.83
CA ARG A 38 7.45 7.39 -9.16
C ARG A 38 6.00 6.97 -9.07
N LEU A 39 5.45 7.04 -7.87
CA LEU A 39 4.08 6.66 -7.56
C LEU A 39 3.33 7.85 -6.94
N SER A 40 2.05 7.97 -7.28
CA SER A 40 1.11 8.84 -6.58
C SER A 40 0.14 7.97 -5.80
N ILE A 41 0.17 8.08 -4.47
CA ILE A 41 -0.61 7.23 -3.57
C ILE A 41 -1.63 8.07 -2.82
N ALA A 42 -2.88 7.63 -2.87
CA ALA A 42 -3.99 8.23 -2.15
C ALA A 42 -4.23 7.50 -0.82
N THR A 43 -4.36 8.28 0.25
CA THR A 43 -4.89 7.82 1.53
C THR A 43 -6.14 8.63 1.85
N SER A 44 -7.28 7.95 2.11
CA SER A 44 -8.55 8.60 2.37
C SER A 44 -9.03 8.35 3.78
N ASN A 45 -9.49 9.42 4.42
CA ASN A 45 -10.19 9.38 5.70
C ASN A 45 -11.66 9.72 5.47
N THR A 46 -12.54 8.92 6.05
CA THR A 46 -13.99 9.13 5.99
C THR A 46 -14.54 9.33 7.39
N TRP A 47 -15.34 10.37 7.58
CA TRP A 47 -16.01 10.62 8.85
C TRP A 47 -17.42 11.13 8.65
N LYS A 48 -18.24 11.00 9.67
CA LYS A 48 -19.57 11.58 9.70
C LYS A 48 -19.52 12.94 10.39
N ASP A 49 -20.00 13.99 9.71
CA ASP A 49 -20.11 15.32 10.28
C ASP A 49 -21.17 15.30 11.40
N LYS A 50 -20.77 15.76 12.59
CA LYS A 50 -21.65 15.71 13.77
C LYS A 50 -22.82 16.70 13.69
N ASN A 51 -22.68 17.76 12.91
CA ASN A 51 -23.70 18.81 12.81
C ASN A 51 -24.71 18.53 11.69
N THR A 52 -24.22 18.05 10.53
CA THR A 52 -25.07 17.80 9.36
C THR A 52 -25.48 16.33 9.22
N GLY A 53 -24.80 15.41 9.89
CA GLY A 53 -25.00 13.97 9.74
C GLY A 53 -24.46 13.39 8.43
N GLU A 54 -23.88 14.21 7.57
CA GLU A 54 -23.36 13.81 6.27
C GLU A 54 -22.03 13.08 6.37
N LYS A 55 -21.82 12.13 5.47
CA LYS A 55 -20.54 11.43 5.31
C LYS A 55 -19.59 12.32 4.52
N LYS A 56 -18.46 12.71 5.14
CA LYS A 56 -17.38 13.47 4.50
C LYS A 56 -16.17 12.59 4.27
N GLU A 57 -15.47 12.84 3.18
CA GLU A 57 -14.22 12.17 2.82
C GLU A 57 -13.14 13.20 2.51
N LYS A 58 -11.93 12.93 2.98
CA LYS A 58 -10.73 13.71 2.67
C LYS A 58 -9.64 12.78 2.18
N THR A 59 -9.10 13.05 0.99
CA THR A 59 -8.02 12.29 0.39
C THR A 59 -6.74 13.11 0.39
N GLU A 60 -5.66 12.51 0.89
CA GLU A 60 -4.31 13.05 0.81
C GLU A 60 -3.49 12.29 -0.23
N TRP A 61 -2.70 13.04 -1.01
CA TRP A 61 -1.89 12.50 -2.08
C TRP A 61 -0.41 12.51 -1.70
N HIS A 62 0.20 11.34 -1.72
CA HIS A 62 1.61 11.15 -1.35
C HIS A 62 2.44 10.85 -2.60
N ARG A 63 3.54 11.59 -2.75
CA ARG A 63 4.55 11.29 -3.77
C ARG A 63 5.54 10.30 -3.21
N VAL A 64 5.72 9.18 -3.91
CA VAL A 64 6.62 8.10 -3.51
C VAL A 64 7.64 7.88 -4.62
N VAL A 65 8.91 7.77 -4.25
CA VAL A 65 10.02 7.53 -5.18
C VAL A 65 10.78 6.29 -4.75
N ILE A 66 10.95 5.35 -5.66
CA ILE A 66 11.60 4.06 -5.41
C ILE A 66 12.90 4.01 -6.22
N PHE A 67 14.04 3.93 -5.52
CA PHE A 67 15.36 3.80 -6.11
C PHE A 67 15.90 2.37 -6.13
N ASN A 68 15.27 1.45 -5.38
CA ASN A 68 15.66 0.05 -5.34
C ASN A 68 15.23 -0.64 -6.64
N GLU A 69 16.19 -1.10 -7.45
CA GLU A 69 15.95 -1.72 -8.76
C GLU A 69 15.04 -2.96 -8.68
N GLY A 70 15.19 -3.79 -7.66
CA GLY A 70 14.32 -4.96 -7.44
C GLY A 70 12.87 -4.55 -7.24
N LEU A 71 12.63 -3.50 -6.44
CA LEU A 71 11.28 -2.97 -6.22
C LEU A 71 10.73 -2.27 -7.47
N VAL A 72 11.57 -1.56 -8.23
CA VAL A 72 11.18 -0.92 -9.50
C VAL A 72 10.66 -1.96 -10.49
N ASN A 73 11.34 -3.10 -10.61
CA ASN A 73 10.92 -4.20 -11.49
C ASN A 73 9.56 -4.78 -11.06
N VAL A 74 9.36 -5.00 -9.75
CA VAL A 74 8.07 -5.46 -9.21
C VAL A 74 6.96 -4.46 -9.51
N VAL A 75 7.22 -3.17 -9.29
CA VAL A 75 6.26 -2.10 -9.56
C VAL A 75 5.90 -2.04 -11.04
N GLN A 76 6.87 -2.13 -11.91
CA GLN A 76 6.67 -2.08 -13.37
C GLN A 76 5.82 -3.25 -13.88
N GLN A 77 6.00 -4.44 -13.31
CA GLN A 77 5.32 -5.65 -13.77
C GLN A 77 3.90 -5.81 -13.19
N TYR A 78 3.71 -5.46 -11.92
CA TYR A 78 2.52 -5.87 -11.17
C TYR A 78 1.65 -4.72 -10.67
N VAL A 79 2.13 -3.48 -10.70
CA VAL A 79 1.44 -2.35 -10.10
C VAL A 79 0.80 -1.47 -11.17
N LYS A 80 -0.50 -1.18 -10.99
CA LYS A 80 -1.29 -0.32 -11.88
C LYS A 80 -2.14 0.64 -11.05
N LYS A 81 -2.75 1.61 -11.72
CA LYS A 81 -3.76 2.50 -11.12
C LYS A 81 -4.80 1.70 -10.34
N GLY A 82 -5.06 2.10 -9.10
CA GLY A 82 -6.03 1.46 -8.21
C GLY A 82 -5.46 0.31 -7.37
N THR A 83 -4.25 -0.18 -7.64
CA THR A 83 -3.57 -1.18 -6.79
C THR A 83 -3.40 -0.64 -5.38
N GLN A 84 -3.78 -1.44 -4.37
CA GLN A 84 -3.52 -1.11 -2.98
C GLN A 84 -2.16 -1.63 -2.56
N VAL A 85 -1.37 -0.76 -1.93
CA VAL A 85 0.00 -1.05 -1.56
C VAL A 85 0.29 -0.64 -0.12
N TYR A 86 1.22 -1.36 0.50
CA TYR A 86 1.88 -0.99 1.75
C TYR A 86 3.30 -0.52 1.45
N ILE A 87 3.70 0.59 2.05
CA ILE A 87 4.99 1.22 1.82
C ILE A 87 5.63 1.60 3.15
N GLU A 88 6.92 1.30 3.28
CA GLU A 88 7.81 1.89 4.28
C GLU A 88 8.95 2.63 3.59
N GLY A 89 9.14 3.87 3.95
CA GLY A 89 10.19 4.71 3.40
C GLY A 89 10.60 5.84 4.35
N GLN A 90 11.38 6.76 3.85
CA GLN A 90 11.83 7.95 4.56
C GLN A 90 11.23 9.20 3.93
N LEU A 91 10.86 10.18 4.75
CA LEU A 91 10.43 11.49 4.26
C LEU A 91 11.66 12.31 3.86
N THR A 92 11.68 12.76 2.62
CA THR A 92 12.79 13.55 2.08
C THR A 92 12.24 14.78 1.38
N THR A 93 12.81 15.94 1.68
CA THR A 93 12.51 17.18 0.98
C THR A 93 13.66 17.51 0.05
N ARG A 94 13.35 17.63 -1.24
CA ARG A 94 14.31 17.99 -2.28
C ARG A 94 14.04 19.41 -2.77
N LYS A 95 15.10 20.19 -2.84
CA LYS A 95 15.10 21.52 -3.45
C LYS A 95 15.40 21.39 -4.95
N TRP A 96 14.65 22.08 -5.78
CA TRP A 96 14.90 22.16 -7.21
C TRP A 96 14.61 23.57 -7.74
N LYS A 97 15.26 23.96 -8.80
CA LYS A 97 15.04 25.25 -9.44
C LYS A 97 13.99 25.12 -10.54
N ASP A 98 12.97 25.95 -10.48
CA ASP A 98 12.01 26.07 -11.56
C ASP A 98 12.63 26.84 -12.72
N GLU A 99 12.82 26.17 -13.86
CA GLU A 99 13.47 26.75 -15.04
C GLU A 99 12.73 27.97 -15.63
N LYS A 100 11.40 28.03 -15.41
CA LYS A 100 10.57 29.14 -15.95
C LYS A 100 10.59 30.37 -15.08
N SER A 101 10.60 30.20 -13.77
CA SER A 101 10.53 31.32 -12.80
C SER A 101 11.86 31.62 -12.13
N GLY A 102 12.87 30.76 -12.27
CA GLY A 102 14.18 30.88 -11.60
C GLY A 102 14.10 30.73 -10.08
N THR A 103 12.91 30.44 -9.53
CA THR A 103 12.68 30.33 -8.09
C THR A 103 13.00 28.94 -7.56
N ASP A 104 13.47 28.89 -6.32
CA ASP A 104 13.69 27.65 -5.62
C ASP A 104 12.35 27.04 -5.19
N ARG A 105 12.11 25.80 -5.57
CA ARG A 105 10.94 25.02 -5.15
C ARG A 105 11.36 23.81 -4.32
N TYR A 106 10.48 23.39 -3.44
CA TYR A 106 10.69 22.24 -2.58
C TYR A 106 9.65 21.17 -2.90
N SER A 107 10.08 19.92 -2.98
CA SER A 107 9.20 18.75 -3.13
C SER A 107 9.47 17.79 -1.99
N THR A 108 8.43 17.49 -1.22
CA THR A 108 8.50 16.49 -0.14
C THR A 108 7.98 15.17 -0.68
N GLU A 109 8.77 14.12 -0.55
CA GLU A 109 8.54 12.82 -1.13
C GLU A 109 8.88 11.71 -0.11
N VAL A 110 8.17 10.59 -0.18
CA VAL A 110 8.54 9.38 0.55
C VAL A 110 9.50 8.57 -0.32
N VAL A 111 10.71 8.36 0.15
CA VAL A 111 11.78 7.72 -0.61
C VAL A 111 11.98 6.29 -0.10
N LEU A 112 11.93 5.33 -1.01
CA LEU A 112 12.28 3.93 -0.78
C LEU A 112 13.68 3.67 -1.34
N GLN A 113 14.67 3.61 -0.43
CA GLN A 113 16.07 3.39 -0.76
C GLN A 113 16.73 2.52 0.32
N GLY A 114 17.60 1.60 -0.12
CA GLY A 114 18.36 0.74 0.78
C GLY A 114 17.52 -0.32 1.50
N PHE A 115 18.07 -0.85 2.60
CA PHE A 115 17.50 -1.99 3.32
C PHE A 115 16.32 -1.65 4.25
N ASN A 116 16.16 -0.36 4.60
CA ASN A 116 15.11 0.10 5.53
C ASN A 116 13.80 0.48 4.82
N SER A 117 13.64 0.06 3.58
CA SER A 117 12.44 0.29 2.79
C SER A 117 11.69 -1.01 2.52
N SER A 118 10.37 -0.95 2.51
CA SER A 118 9.50 -2.07 2.20
C SER A 118 8.39 -1.65 1.24
N PHE A 119 8.06 -2.53 0.32
CA PHE A 119 6.95 -2.37 -0.60
C PHE A 119 6.20 -3.70 -0.72
N LYS A 120 4.89 -3.68 -0.48
CA LYS A 120 4.04 -4.86 -0.60
C LYS A 120 2.77 -4.52 -1.35
N ILE A 121 2.38 -5.35 -2.30
CA ILE A 121 1.09 -5.28 -2.98
C ILE A 121 0.07 -5.99 -2.09
N LEU A 122 -0.98 -5.28 -1.67
CA LEU A 122 -2.04 -5.82 -0.81
C LEU A 122 -3.23 -6.32 -1.62
N SER A 123 -3.61 -5.60 -2.68
CA SER A 123 -4.63 -6.05 -3.63
C SER A 123 -4.44 -5.35 -4.97
N SER A 124 -4.74 -6.03 -6.06
CA SER A 124 -4.85 -5.41 -7.38
C SER A 124 -6.32 -5.19 -7.73
N LYS A 125 -6.58 -4.22 -8.63
CA LYS A 125 -7.96 -3.91 -9.05
C LYS A 125 -8.65 -5.07 -9.79
N ASN A 126 -7.87 -6.05 -10.26
CA ASN A 126 -8.34 -7.23 -10.98
C ASN A 126 -8.62 -8.45 -10.09
N SER A 127 -8.50 -8.33 -8.78
CA SER A 127 -9.07 -9.30 -7.86
C SER A 127 -10.59 -9.04 -7.78
N GLN A 128 -11.29 -9.23 -8.88
CA GLN A 128 -12.64 -9.74 -8.78
C GLN A 128 -12.47 -11.10 -8.10
N ILE A 129 -12.85 -11.17 -6.85
CA ILE A 129 -13.30 -12.41 -6.24
C ILE A 129 -14.46 -12.80 -7.17
N GLU A 130 -14.20 -13.70 -8.11
CA GLU A 130 -15.26 -14.51 -8.67
C GLU A 130 -15.92 -15.14 -7.46
N ASN A 131 -17.11 -14.63 -7.13
CA ASN A 131 -18.06 -15.38 -6.35
C ASN A 131 -18.25 -16.68 -7.11
N LEU A 132 -17.56 -17.71 -6.69
CA LEU A 132 -17.95 -19.09 -6.94
C LEU A 132 -19.26 -19.29 -6.14
N GLN A 133 -20.32 -18.68 -6.62
CA GLN A 133 -21.65 -19.19 -6.37
C GLN A 133 -21.70 -20.51 -7.12
N ASP A 134 -21.63 -21.58 -6.35
CA ASP A 134 -22.04 -22.90 -6.74
C ASP A 134 -23.46 -22.84 -7.35
N ASN A 135 -23.50 -22.72 -8.68
CA ASN A 135 -24.63 -23.14 -9.44
C ASN A 135 -24.49 -24.63 -9.75
N ASN A 136 -24.65 -25.45 -8.75
CA ASN A 136 -24.98 -26.84 -8.96
C ASN A 136 -26.37 -27.16 -8.39
N ALA A 137 -27.37 -26.64 -9.06
CA ALA A 137 -28.72 -27.11 -8.96
C ALA A 137 -29.07 -27.74 -10.30
N GLU A 138 -28.93 -29.04 -10.43
CA GLU A 138 -29.93 -29.86 -11.12
C GLU A 138 -29.65 -31.35 -11.02
N LYS A 139 -30.66 -32.01 -10.41
CA LYS A 139 -31.15 -33.37 -10.67
C LYS A 139 -30.34 -34.58 -10.18
N SER A 140 -30.80 -35.26 -9.16
CA SER A 140 -31.81 -36.32 -9.33
C SER A 140 -32.07 -37.07 -8.01
N SER A 141 -33.40 -37.26 -7.74
CA SER A 141 -34.06 -38.44 -7.14
C SER A 141 -33.53 -39.00 -5.81
N LEU A 142 -34.42 -38.88 -4.82
CA LEU A 142 -34.61 -39.70 -3.63
C LEU A 142 -34.70 -41.22 -3.97
N PRO A 143 -34.55 -42.21 -3.05
CA PRO A 143 -35.20 -42.19 -1.74
C PRO A 143 -34.43 -42.84 -0.55
N ASN A 144 -34.97 -42.53 0.62
CA ASN A 144 -35.21 -43.37 1.82
C ASN A 144 -34.10 -43.72 2.84
N ASP A 145 -34.47 -43.30 4.04
CA ASP A 145 -34.36 -43.98 5.36
C ASP A 145 -32.97 -44.37 5.90
N GLU A 146 -32.55 -43.69 6.96
CA GLU A 146 -32.55 -44.27 8.30
C GLU A 146 -32.13 -43.24 9.38
N LYS A 147 -32.90 -43.31 10.49
CA LYS A 147 -32.64 -42.66 11.77
C LYS A 147 -31.36 -43.18 12.42
N ILE A 148 -30.52 -42.31 12.93
CA ILE A 148 -29.76 -42.58 14.18
C ILE A 148 -29.47 -41.24 14.87
N SER A 149 -30.15 -40.99 15.95
CA SER A 149 -29.78 -40.76 17.35
C SER A 149 -28.64 -39.77 17.65
N SER A 150 -29.09 -38.72 18.35
CA SER A 150 -28.35 -37.82 19.22
C SER A 150 -27.24 -38.50 20.02
N ASN A 151 -26.08 -37.83 20.11
CA ASN A 151 -25.38 -37.72 21.39
C ASN A 151 -24.41 -36.53 21.37
N ASP A 152 -24.56 -35.74 22.41
CA ASP A 152 -23.71 -34.74 23.01
C ASP A 152 -22.19 -34.84 22.71
N LEU A 153 -21.59 -33.74 22.38
CA LEU A 153 -20.25 -33.41 22.84
C LEU A 153 -20.17 -31.90 23.06
N ASP A 154 -20.25 -31.54 24.35
CA ASP A 154 -19.68 -30.34 24.91
C ASP A 154 -18.20 -30.28 24.58
N ASP A 155 -17.78 -29.20 23.94
CA ASP A 155 -16.37 -28.80 23.96
C ASP A 155 -16.29 -27.35 24.42
N GLU A 156 -16.05 -27.18 25.71
CA GLU A 156 -15.61 -25.95 26.32
C GLU A 156 -14.24 -25.57 25.77
N ILE A 157 -14.12 -24.33 25.30
CA ILE A 157 -12.86 -23.71 24.92
C ILE A 157 -12.25 -23.07 26.19
N PRO A 158 -11.10 -23.51 26.69
CA PRO A 158 -10.42 -22.83 27.78
C PRO A 158 -9.67 -21.60 27.26
N PHE A 159 -9.87 -20.48 27.94
CA PHE A 159 -9.10 -19.27 27.78
C PHE A 159 -7.71 -19.39 28.41
#